data_f4c2e660b7bfb2d0598c793e902627eb
#
_entry.id   f4c2e660b7bfb2d0598c793e902627eb
#
_cell.length_a   1.000
_cell.length_b   1.000
_cell.length_c   1.000
_cell.angle_alpha   90.00
_cell.angle_beta   90.00
_cell.angle_gamma   90.00
#
_symmetry.space_group_name_H-M   'P 1'
#
loop_
_entity.id
_entity.type
_entity.pdbx_description
1 polymer ?
#
loop_
_entity_poly.entity_id
_entity_poly.type
_entity_poly.pdbx_seq_one_letter_code
_entity_poly.pdbx_strand_id
1 'polypeptide(L)'
;MKKWIGIALVLCVSTSAFATEEIAYLAGELPPSAKIEKVLSAGNPADVLLLSSAPNKLQGLAGFNMEKRGKLFPSAQQSLPTLGKIAGKGSTLSPEKIVALQPNLIIDVGNVTPNYIDQAKRTFEQTGVPYLLLDGKLSETPTSLRYLGKVLGVENLTEPQAKYAEETLKQAVENASKLTKTFYLARSADGLQTGQKGSIHTEAIEIVGLKNVVEGDHKGLTQVS
;
A
#
# COMPACT_ATOMS: atom_id res chain seq x y z
N MET A 1 31.86 19.72 -57.86
CA MET A 1 30.83 18.92 -57.16
C MET A 1 31.42 18.42 -55.85
N LYS A 2 31.11 19.13 -54.72
CA LYS A 2 31.59 18.76 -53.38
C LYS A 2 30.44 18.06 -52.68
N LYS A 3 30.61 16.75 -52.38
CA LYS A 3 29.68 15.96 -51.57
C LYS A 3 29.95 16.26 -50.10
N TRP A 4 28.93 16.76 -49.38
CA TRP A 4 28.93 16.89 -47.94
C TRP A 4 28.40 15.57 -47.35
N ILE A 5 29.24 14.92 -46.55
CA ILE A 5 28.84 13.75 -45.76
C ILE A 5 28.44 14.29 -44.36
N GLY A 6 27.16 14.30 -44.07
CA GLY A 6 26.64 14.64 -42.75
C GLY A 6 26.84 13.45 -41.82
N ILE A 7 27.66 13.61 -40.77
CA ILE A 7 27.80 12.66 -39.66
C ILE A 7 26.65 12.95 -38.67
N ALA A 8 25.67 12.05 -38.62
CA ALA A 8 24.63 12.07 -37.58
C ALA A 8 25.24 11.50 -36.29
N LEU A 9 25.45 12.36 -35.30
CA LEU A 9 25.86 11.97 -33.96
C LEU A 9 24.63 11.46 -33.22
N VAL A 10 24.48 10.13 -33.09
CA VAL A 10 23.47 9.51 -32.25
C VAL A 10 23.92 9.60 -30.80
N LEU A 11 23.36 10.55 -30.05
CA LEU A 11 23.50 10.58 -28.60
C LEU A 11 22.66 9.44 -28.01
N CYS A 12 23.31 8.32 -27.67
CA CYS A 12 22.72 7.32 -26.77
C CYS A 12 22.66 7.91 -25.37
N VAL A 13 21.50 8.44 -24.98
CA VAL A 13 21.19 8.73 -23.58
C VAL A 13 20.92 7.39 -22.91
N SER A 14 21.94 6.82 -22.25
CA SER A 14 21.80 5.69 -21.35
C SER A 14 21.04 6.19 -20.10
N THR A 15 19.72 6.01 -20.07
CA THR A 15 18.94 6.10 -18.85
C THR A 15 19.36 4.93 -17.98
N SER A 16 20.17 5.18 -16.96
CA SER A 16 20.37 4.27 -15.84
C SER A 16 19.01 4.06 -15.18
N ALA A 17 18.39 2.95 -15.49
CA ALA A 17 17.24 2.46 -14.71
C ALA A 17 17.79 2.09 -13.32
N PHE A 18 17.73 3.03 -12.38
CA PHE A 18 17.71 2.64 -10.99
C PHE A 18 16.48 1.75 -10.84
N ALA A 19 16.66 0.51 -10.41
CA ALA A 19 15.56 -0.33 -9.95
C ALA A 19 14.97 0.35 -8.71
N THR A 20 14.02 1.26 -8.92
CA THR A 20 13.10 1.68 -7.88
C THR A 20 12.30 0.44 -7.53
N GLU A 21 12.45 -0.08 -6.30
CA GLU A 21 11.48 -1.04 -5.77
C GLU A 21 10.09 -0.46 -6.08
N GLU A 22 9.25 -1.25 -6.74
CA GLU A 22 7.95 -0.77 -7.20
C GLU A 22 7.09 -0.50 -5.97
N ILE A 23 6.92 0.79 -5.62
CA ILE A 23 6.07 1.22 -4.49
C ILE A 23 4.58 0.98 -4.73
N ALA A 24 4.20 0.62 -5.94
CA ALA A 24 2.82 0.36 -6.32
C ALA A 24 2.74 -0.51 -7.57
N TYR A 25 1.66 -1.26 -7.68
CA TYR A 25 1.26 -1.95 -8.90
C TYR A 25 -0.14 -1.48 -9.33
N LEU A 26 -0.33 -1.20 -10.61
CA LEU A 26 -1.61 -0.80 -11.20
C LEU A 26 -2.08 -1.85 -12.20
N ALA A 27 -3.29 -2.39 -12.00
CA ALA A 27 -4.03 -3.11 -13.01
C ALA A 27 -5.06 -2.17 -13.65
N GLY A 28 -5.02 -2.05 -14.97
CA GLY A 28 -5.82 -1.08 -15.72
C GLY A 28 -5.13 0.27 -15.91
N GLU A 29 -5.90 1.30 -16.17
CA GLU A 29 -5.44 2.67 -16.42
C GLU A 29 -6.03 3.63 -15.39
N LEU A 30 -5.20 4.51 -14.79
CA LEU A 30 -5.67 5.50 -13.83
C LEU A 30 -6.50 6.58 -14.53
N PRO A 31 -7.73 6.83 -14.07
CA PRO A 31 -8.44 8.02 -14.48
C PRO A 31 -7.70 9.30 -14.04
N PRO A 32 -7.90 10.44 -14.70
CA PRO A 32 -7.43 11.72 -14.18
C PRO A 32 -7.92 11.95 -12.75
N SER A 33 -7.07 12.48 -11.86
CA SER A 33 -7.36 12.65 -10.42
C SER A 33 -8.67 13.38 -10.15
N ALA A 34 -9.02 14.37 -10.97
CA ALA A 34 -10.28 15.11 -10.90
C ALA A 34 -11.52 14.26 -11.17
N LYS A 35 -11.37 13.10 -11.82
CA LYS A 35 -12.46 12.15 -12.10
C LYS A 35 -12.55 11.00 -11.09
N ILE A 36 -11.62 10.93 -10.15
CA ILE A 36 -11.65 9.91 -9.09
C ILE A 36 -12.41 10.47 -7.90
N GLU A 37 -13.71 10.20 -7.86
CA GLU A 37 -14.61 10.64 -6.79
C GLU A 37 -15.06 9.49 -5.88
N LYS A 38 -15.05 8.26 -6.42
CA LYS A 38 -15.56 7.05 -5.77
C LYS A 38 -14.46 6.00 -5.68
N VAL A 39 -13.94 5.80 -4.48
CA VAL A 39 -12.87 4.84 -4.21
C VAL A 39 -13.39 3.71 -3.34
N LEU A 40 -13.08 2.47 -3.70
CA LEU A 40 -13.28 1.29 -2.86
C LEU A 40 -11.97 0.90 -2.18
N SER A 41 -12.07 0.58 -0.91
CA SER A 41 -11.00 -0.06 -0.15
C SER A 41 -11.04 -1.57 -0.36
N ALA A 42 -9.91 -2.19 -0.65
CA ALA A 42 -9.83 -3.63 -0.83
C ALA A 42 -9.71 -4.42 0.48
N GLY A 43 -9.23 -3.78 1.55
CA GLY A 43 -8.99 -4.42 2.84
C GLY A 43 -8.74 -3.44 3.99
N ASN A 44 -8.62 -3.97 5.21
CA ASN A 44 -8.45 -3.14 6.41
C ASN A 44 -7.25 -2.15 6.36
N PRO A 45 -6.08 -2.50 5.81
CA PRO A 45 -4.99 -1.53 5.69
C PRO A 45 -5.36 -0.33 4.80
N ALA A 46 -6.05 -0.60 3.68
CA ALA A 46 -6.54 0.45 2.79
C ALA A 46 -7.67 1.27 3.44
N ASP A 47 -8.53 0.67 4.29
CA ASP A 47 -9.51 1.42 5.08
C ASP A 47 -8.83 2.50 5.93
N VAL A 48 -7.78 2.13 6.68
CA VAL A 48 -7.06 3.05 7.57
C VAL A 48 -6.39 4.17 6.77
N LEU A 49 -5.73 3.80 5.67
CA LEU A 49 -5.07 4.78 4.80
C LEU A 49 -6.08 5.78 4.22
N LEU A 50 -7.19 5.31 3.66
CA LEU A 50 -8.20 6.16 3.01
C LEU A 50 -9.00 6.99 4.01
N LEU A 51 -9.31 6.46 5.19
CA LEU A 51 -9.96 7.23 6.27
C LEU A 51 -9.12 8.44 6.71
N SER A 52 -7.78 8.32 6.66
CA SER A 52 -6.89 9.41 7.06
C SER A 52 -6.56 10.37 5.91
N SER A 53 -6.49 9.88 4.67
CA SER A 53 -5.95 10.64 3.54
C SER A 53 -7.00 11.12 2.54
N ALA A 54 -8.08 10.37 2.33
CA ALA A 54 -9.11 10.68 1.32
C ALA A 54 -10.53 10.28 1.77
N PRO A 55 -10.99 10.64 2.98
CA PRO A 55 -12.25 10.15 3.53
C PRO A 55 -13.46 10.50 2.67
N ASN A 56 -13.44 11.66 2.00
CA ASN A 56 -14.56 12.13 1.17
C ASN A 56 -14.71 11.37 -0.16
N LYS A 57 -13.69 10.60 -0.57
CA LYS A 57 -13.73 9.77 -1.77
C LYS A 57 -14.08 8.31 -1.47
N LEU A 58 -13.99 7.89 -0.21
CA LEU A 58 -14.21 6.52 0.23
C LEU A 58 -15.70 6.19 0.24
N GLN A 59 -16.14 5.21 -0.57
CA GLN A 59 -17.54 4.79 -0.66
C GLN A 59 -18.00 3.97 0.54
N GLY A 60 -17.10 3.29 1.22
CA GLY A 60 -17.35 2.45 2.37
C GLY A 60 -16.15 1.63 2.77
N LEU A 61 -16.27 0.89 3.84
CA LEU A 61 -15.19 0.18 4.50
C LEU A 61 -15.15 -1.29 4.07
N ALA A 62 -13.96 -1.83 3.90
CA ALA A 62 -13.78 -3.26 3.63
C ALA A 62 -14.05 -4.10 4.89
N GLY A 63 -13.67 -3.60 6.06
CA GLY A 63 -13.84 -4.35 7.31
C GLY A 63 -13.31 -3.66 8.56
N PHE A 64 -12.96 -2.38 8.48
CA PHE A 64 -12.57 -1.62 9.66
C PHE A 64 -13.74 -1.53 10.64
N ASN A 65 -13.50 -1.92 11.90
CA ASN A 65 -14.57 -1.96 12.90
C ASN A 65 -14.84 -0.56 13.46
N MET A 66 -15.83 0.11 12.89
CA MET A 66 -16.22 1.47 13.26
C MET A 66 -16.93 1.53 14.62
N GLU A 67 -17.65 0.49 15.04
CA GLU A 67 -18.28 0.41 16.37
C GLU A 67 -17.24 0.54 17.50
N LYS A 68 -16.14 -0.19 17.36
CA LYS A 68 -15.07 -0.21 18.38
C LYS A 68 -14.15 1.00 18.32
N ARG A 69 -13.93 1.57 17.13
CA ARG A 69 -12.87 2.56 16.87
C ARG A 69 -13.38 3.87 16.29
N GLY A 70 -14.67 3.99 16.01
CA GLY A 70 -15.26 5.14 15.36
C GLY A 70 -15.08 6.47 16.11
N LYS A 71 -14.96 6.43 17.44
CA LYS A 71 -14.69 7.64 18.25
C LYS A 71 -13.39 8.37 17.89
N LEU A 72 -12.46 7.71 17.17
CA LEU A 72 -11.22 8.30 16.68
C LEU A 72 -11.42 9.13 15.40
N PHE A 73 -12.59 9.04 14.77
CA PHE A 73 -12.89 9.67 13.48
C PHE A 73 -14.05 10.66 13.59
N PRO A 74 -14.11 11.68 12.73
CA PRO A 74 -15.27 12.57 12.62
C PRO A 74 -16.57 11.81 12.33
N SER A 75 -17.69 12.36 12.78
CA SER A 75 -19.01 11.70 12.67
C SER A 75 -19.40 11.34 11.24
N ALA A 76 -19.03 12.16 10.26
CA ALA A 76 -19.26 11.85 8.84
C ALA A 76 -18.60 10.55 8.38
N GLN A 77 -17.42 10.22 8.91
CA GLN A 77 -16.70 8.98 8.59
C GLN A 77 -17.28 7.78 9.36
N GLN A 78 -17.82 8.02 10.56
CA GLN A 78 -18.43 6.97 11.38
C GLN A 78 -19.68 6.34 10.73
N SER A 79 -20.34 7.06 9.82
CA SER A 79 -21.54 6.59 9.10
C SER A 79 -21.22 5.81 7.80
N LEU A 80 -19.94 5.63 7.44
CA LEU A 80 -19.56 4.86 6.25
C LEU A 80 -20.02 3.41 6.37
N PRO A 81 -20.70 2.86 5.34
CA PRO A 81 -21.14 1.48 5.34
C PRO A 81 -19.96 0.50 5.28
N THR A 82 -20.13 -0.67 5.87
CA THR A 82 -19.20 -1.80 5.64
C THR A 82 -19.66 -2.54 4.39
N LEU A 83 -18.86 -2.49 3.32
CA LEU A 83 -19.17 -3.07 2.02
C LEU A 83 -18.64 -4.50 1.88
N GLY A 84 -17.53 -4.82 2.56
CA GLY A 84 -16.86 -6.10 2.49
C GLY A 84 -15.47 -6.02 1.84
N LYS A 85 -14.69 -7.08 2.02
CA LYS A 85 -13.31 -7.19 1.53
C LYS A 85 -13.25 -7.64 0.08
N ILE A 86 -12.35 -7.05 -0.69
CA ILE A 86 -12.00 -7.47 -2.06
C ILE A 86 -10.75 -8.35 -2.02
N ALA A 87 -9.76 -7.98 -1.18
CA ALA A 87 -8.47 -8.64 -1.09
C ALA A 87 -8.34 -9.54 0.14
N GLY A 88 -7.42 -10.50 0.06
CA GLY A 88 -7.01 -11.39 1.14
C GLY A 88 -7.92 -12.60 1.36
N LYS A 89 -7.60 -13.37 2.40
CA LYS A 89 -8.43 -14.53 2.79
C LYS A 89 -9.81 -14.05 3.27
N GLY A 90 -10.87 -14.62 2.72
CA GLY A 90 -12.24 -14.27 3.09
C GLY A 90 -12.76 -13.00 2.39
N SER A 91 -12.44 -12.82 1.09
CA SER A 91 -13.14 -11.85 0.24
C SER A 91 -14.64 -12.04 0.35
N THR A 92 -15.37 -10.94 0.62
CA THR A 92 -16.82 -10.93 0.85
C THR A 92 -17.57 -9.99 -0.10
N LEU A 93 -16.85 -9.16 -0.84
CA LEU A 93 -17.41 -8.28 -1.87
C LEU A 93 -17.20 -8.91 -3.24
N SER A 94 -18.30 -9.35 -3.88
CA SER A 94 -18.23 -10.02 -5.19
C SER A 94 -17.98 -9.03 -6.34
N PRO A 95 -17.45 -9.49 -7.49
CA PRO A 95 -17.24 -8.65 -8.67
C PRO A 95 -18.50 -7.92 -9.13
N GLU A 96 -19.66 -8.58 -9.10
CA GLU A 96 -20.94 -8.00 -9.50
C GLU A 96 -21.34 -6.83 -8.59
N LYS A 97 -21.10 -6.96 -7.27
CA LYS A 97 -21.34 -5.88 -6.31
C LYS A 97 -20.36 -4.71 -6.51
N ILE A 98 -19.09 -5.01 -6.82
CA ILE A 98 -18.10 -3.98 -7.16
C ILE A 98 -18.60 -3.16 -8.37
N VAL A 99 -18.99 -3.83 -9.45
CA VAL A 99 -19.51 -3.16 -10.66
C VAL A 99 -20.78 -2.33 -10.34
N ALA A 100 -21.69 -2.85 -9.52
CA ALA A 100 -22.91 -2.15 -9.12
C ALA A 100 -22.64 -0.87 -8.30
N LEU A 101 -21.55 -0.80 -7.55
CA LEU A 101 -21.12 0.38 -6.80
C LEU A 101 -20.51 1.48 -7.69
N GLN A 102 -20.15 1.16 -8.93
CA GLN A 102 -19.56 2.08 -9.92
C GLN A 102 -18.37 2.89 -9.37
N PRO A 103 -17.36 2.26 -8.77
CA PRO A 103 -16.19 2.99 -8.30
C PRO A 103 -15.32 3.43 -9.49
N ASN A 104 -14.53 4.48 -9.27
CA ASN A 104 -13.54 4.92 -10.23
C ASN A 104 -12.20 4.20 -10.04
N LEU A 105 -11.93 3.71 -8.82
CA LEU A 105 -10.66 3.09 -8.44
C LEU A 105 -10.85 2.18 -7.23
N ILE A 106 -10.16 1.04 -7.23
CA ILE A 106 -9.95 0.19 -6.06
C ILE A 106 -8.54 0.44 -5.54
N ILE A 107 -8.40 0.65 -4.22
CA ILE A 107 -7.10 0.81 -3.56
C ILE A 107 -6.90 -0.32 -2.56
N ASP A 108 -5.76 -0.98 -2.67
CA ASP A 108 -5.25 -1.98 -1.74
C ASP A 108 -3.91 -1.57 -1.15
N VAL A 109 -3.59 -2.09 0.03
CA VAL A 109 -2.32 -1.87 0.71
C VAL A 109 -1.79 -3.21 1.22
N GLY A 110 -0.63 -3.62 0.75
CA GLY A 110 -0.04 -4.90 1.11
C GLY A 110 1.33 -5.12 0.49
N ASN A 111 1.74 -6.37 0.40
CA ASN A 111 2.99 -6.72 -0.29
C ASN A 111 2.80 -6.64 -1.82
N VAL A 112 3.67 -5.94 -2.51
CA VAL A 112 3.73 -5.95 -3.99
C VAL A 112 4.47 -7.22 -4.43
N THR A 113 3.79 -8.36 -4.38
CA THR A 113 4.31 -9.68 -4.73
C THR A 113 3.44 -10.33 -5.81
N PRO A 114 3.93 -11.35 -6.54
CA PRO A 114 3.18 -11.99 -7.63
C PRO A 114 1.74 -12.37 -7.27
N ASN A 115 1.52 -12.94 -6.08
CA ASN A 115 0.18 -13.35 -5.65
C ASN A 115 -0.79 -12.17 -5.49
N TYR A 116 -0.34 -11.04 -4.95
CA TYR A 116 -1.16 -9.83 -4.80
C TYR A 116 -1.37 -9.14 -6.14
N ILE A 117 -0.34 -9.11 -6.99
CA ILE A 117 -0.42 -8.61 -8.37
C ILE A 117 -1.44 -9.41 -9.17
N ASP A 118 -1.40 -10.74 -9.11
CA ASP A 118 -2.35 -11.61 -9.80
C ASP A 118 -3.78 -11.41 -9.28
N GLN A 119 -3.96 -11.14 -8.00
CA GLN A 119 -5.27 -10.80 -7.45
C GLN A 119 -5.77 -9.47 -8.00
N ALA A 120 -4.93 -8.43 -8.05
CA ALA A 120 -5.28 -7.14 -8.62
C ALA A 120 -5.67 -7.25 -10.10
N LYS A 121 -4.89 -8.02 -10.89
CA LYS A 121 -5.20 -8.31 -12.30
C LYS A 121 -6.56 -8.99 -12.47
N ARG A 122 -6.80 -10.10 -11.74
CA ARG A 122 -8.08 -10.82 -11.81
C ARG A 122 -9.26 -9.94 -11.44
N THR A 123 -9.11 -9.10 -10.40
CA THR A 123 -10.19 -8.18 -10.00
C THR A 123 -10.47 -7.17 -11.10
N PHE A 124 -9.44 -6.59 -11.69
CA PHE A 124 -9.60 -5.69 -12.84
C PHE A 124 -10.25 -6.39 -14.04
N GLU A 125 -9.81 -7.58 -14.43
CA GLU A 125 -10.38 -8.36 -15.54
C GLU A 125 -11.86 -8.68 -15.34
N GLN A 126 -12.27 -8.95 -14.09
CA GLN A 126 -13.66 -9.28 -13.75
C GLN A 126 -14.57 -8.06 -13.64
N THR A 127 -14.04 -6.89 -13.30
CA THR A 127 -14.85 -5.72 -12.96
C THR A 127 -14.69 -4.55 -13.92
N GLY A 128 -13.60 -4.49 -14.67
CA GLY A 128 -13.20 -3.34 -15.47
C GLY A 128 -12.77 -2.12 -14.63
N VAL A 129 -12.74 -2.25 -13.30
CA VAL A 129 -12.37 -1.15 -12.41
C VAL A 129 -10.86 -1.16 -12.17
N PRO A 130 -10.15 -0.04 -12.42
CA PRO A 130 -8.73 0.05 -12.12
C PRO A 130 -8.42 -0.32 -10.68
N TYR A 131 -7.33 -1.05 -10.47
CA TYR A 131 -6.92 -1.55 -9.15
C TYR A 131 -5.49 -1.14 -8.85
N LEU A 132 -5.32 -0.30 -7.84
CA LEU A 132 -4.03 0.18 -7.36
C LEU A 132 -3.65 -0.56 -6.08
N LEU A 133 -2.59 -1.35 -6.13
CA LEU A 133 -1.94 -1.99 -4.98
C LEU A 133 -0.75 -1.14 -4.57
N LEU A 134 -0.78 -0.58 -3.37
CA LEU A 134 0.31 0.18 -2.75
C LEU A 134 1.16 -0.74 -1.87
N ASP A 135 2.47 -0.54 -1.85
CA ASP A 135 3.36 -1.23 -0.91
C ASP A 135 3.03 -0.83 0.52
N GLY A 136 2.77 -1.83 1.35
CA GLY A 136 2.43 -1.67 2.76
C GLY A 136 3.64 -1.62 3.70
N LYS A 137 4.87 -1.57 3.19
CA LYS A 137 6.06 -1.40 4.01
C LYS A 137 6.02 -0.08 4.77
N LEU A 138 6.36 -0.12 6.05
CA LEU A 138 6.39 1.07 6.89
C LEU A 138 7.43 2.08 6.41
N SER A 139 8.59 1.61 5.95
CA SER A 139 9.65 2.43 5.34
C SER A 139 9.18 3.20 4.11
N GLU A 140 8.25 2.63 3.33
CA GLU A 140 7.71 3.25 2.11
C GLU A 140 6.49 4.14 2.35
N THR A 141 6.02 4.24 3.60
CA THR A 141 4.81 5.03 3.93
C THR A 141 4.87 6.47 3.43
N PRO A 142 5.98 7.23 3.58
CA PRO A 142 6.05 8.61 3.08
C PRO A 142 5.87 8.68 1.55
N THR A 143 6.52 7.79 0.82
CA THR A 143 6.48 7.72 -0.65
C THR A 143 5.09 7.32 -1.12
N SER A 144 4.50 6.30 -0.49
CA SER A 144 3.14 5.82 -0.80
C SER A 144 2.08 6.88 -0.54
N LEU A 145 2.19 7.66 0.54
CA LEU A 145 1.29 8.79 0.84
C LEU A 145 1.37 9.89 -0.22
N ARG A 146 2.58 10.27 -0.63
CA ARG A 146 2.78 11.27 -1.70
C ARG A 146 2.24 10.79 -3.04
N TYR A 147 2.48 9.52 -3.37
CA TYR A 147 1.94 8.91 -4.59
C TYR A 147 0.41 8.87 -4.57
N LEU A 148 -0.19 8.41 -3.48
CA LEU A 148 -1.64 8.40 -3.29
C LEU A 148 -2.24 9.82 -3.40
N GLY A 149 -1.58 10.81 -2.81
CA GLY A 149 -1.98 12.21 -2.89
C GLY A 149 -2.14 12.69 -4.34
N LYS A 150 -1.13 12.42 -5.17
CA LYS A 150 -1.14 12.77 -6.60
C LYS A 150 -2.23 12.01 -7.35
N VAL A 151 -2.39 10.71 -7.11
CA VAL A 151 -3.41 9.87 -7.75
C VAL A 151 -4.81 10.39 -7.44
N LEU A 152 -5.07 10.75 -6.21
CA LEU A 152 -6.41 11.18 -5.75
C LEU A 152 -6.63 12.70 -5.80
N GLY A 153 -5.59 13.51 -6.06
CA GLY A 153 -5.68 14.98 -6.00
C GLY A 153 -5.93 15.50 -4.58
N VAL A 154 -5.27 14.89 -3.58
CA VAL A 154 -5.42 15.22 -2.16
C VAL A 154 -4.07 15.47 -1.48
N GLU A 155 -3.10 16.02 -2.23
CA GLU A 155 -1.74 16.28 -1.75
C GLU A 155 -1.71 17.16 -0.50
N ASN A 156 -2.67 18.08 -0.38
CA ASN A 156 -2.83 18.93 0.80
C ASN A 156 -3.09 18.14 2.09
N LEU A 157 -3.67 16.94 2.00
CA LEU A 157 -3.91 16.04 3.14
C LEU A 157 -2.77 15.05 3.34
N THR A 158 -2.20 14.55 2.25
CA THR A 158 -1.19 13.48 2.32
C THR A 158 0.23 13.98 2.56
N GLU A 159 0.61 15.18 2.09
CA GLU A 159 1.96 15.70 2.28
C GLU A 159 2.32 15.96 3.76
N PRO A 160 1.43 16.56 4.61
CA PRO A 160 1.72 16.66 6.04
C PRO A 160 1.88 15.29 6.71
N GLN A 161 1.10 14.28 6.31
CA GLN A 161 1.20 12.90 6.82
C GLN A 161 2.51 12.24 6.37
N ALA A 162 2.90 12.43 5.12
CA ALA A 162 4.16 11.92 4.58
C ALA A 162 5.37 12.49 5.33
N LYS A 163 5.38 13.80 5.58
CA LYS A 163 6.44 14.46 6.37
C LYS A 163 6.50 13.94 7.80
N TYR A 164 5.35 13.78 8.44
CA TYR A 164 5.30 13.20 9.79
C TYR A 164 5.85 11.78 9.83
N ALA A 165 5.45 10.94 8.88
CA ALA A 165 5.96 9.58 8.77
C ALA A 165 7.47 9.54 8.50
N GLU A 166 7.98 10.38 7.60
CA GLU A 166 9.40 10.51 7.26
C GLU A 166 10.23 10.91 8.49
N GLU A 167 9.77 11.92 9.24
CA GLU A 167 10.44 12.37 10.45
C GLU A 167 10.42 11.31 11.56
N THR A 168 9.29 10.64 11.74
CA THR A 168 9.15 9.54 12.71
C THR A 168 10.06 8.36 12.37
N LEU A 169 10.14 7.96 11.11
CA LEU A 169 11.05 6.90 10.65
C LEU A 169 12.51 7.29 10.87
N LYS A 170 12.89 8.53 10.54
CA LYS A 170 14.24 9.05 10.77
C LYS A 170 14.61 8.97 12.26
N GLN A 171 13.74 9.44 13.15
CA GLN A 171 13.96 9.37 14.61
C GLN A 171 14.07 7.92 15.10
N ALA A 172 13.25 6.99 14.56
CA ALA A 172 13.32 5.58 14.90
C ALA A 172 14.68 4.99 14.53
N VAL A 173 15.18 5.23 13.31
CA VAL A 173 16.47 4.76 12.82
C VAL A 173 17.64 5.36 13.61
N GLU A 174 17.60 6.65 13.91
CA GLU A 174 18.64 7.33 14.71
C GLU A 174 18.74 6.74 16.14
N ASN A 175 17.64 6.29 16.71
CA ASN A 175 17.62 5.64 18.02
C ASN A 175 17.89 4.13 17.97
N ALA A 176 17.77 3.49 16.82
CA ALA A 176 17.92 2.05 16.64
C ALA A 176 19.28 1.50 17.09
N SER A 177 20.36 2.27 16.87
CA SER A 177 21.74 1.87 17.25
C SER A 177 21.95 1.65 18.76
N LYS A 178 21.02 2.14 19.59
CA LYS A 178 21.07 1.99 21.06
C LYS A 178 20.53 0.63 21.54
N LEU A 179 19.85 -0.12 20.65
CA LEU A 179 19.23 -1.40 20.99
C LEU A 179 20.06 -2.57 20.46
N THR A 180 20.29 -3.56 21.32
CA THR A 180 21.05 -4.78 20.98
C THR A 180 20.24 -6.06 21.22
N LYS A 181 18.96 -5.92 21.51
CA LYS A 181 18.07 -7.05 21.85
C LYS A 181 17.54 -7.73 20.60
N THR A 182 17.26 -9.01 20.75
CA THR A 182 16.57 -9.82 19.75
C THR A 182 15.09 -9.97 20.10
N PHE A 183 14.26 -10.31 19.09
CA PHE A 183 12.86 -10.60 19.30
C PHE A 183 12.39 -11.76 18.41
N TYR A 184 11.31 -12.39 18.84
CA TYR A 184 10.49 -13.32 18.10
C TYR A 184 9.03 -12.82 18.12
N LEU A 185 8.40 -12.65 16.97
CA LEU A 185 6.98 -12.26 16.87
C LEU A 185 6.12 -13.52 16.88
N ALA A 186 5.58 -13.92 18.03
CA ALA A 186 4.68 -15.05 18.15
C ALA A 186 3.27 -14.68 17.67
N ARG A 187 2.74 -15.40 16.67
CA ARG A 187 1.39 -15.28 16.13
C ARG A 187 0.74 -16.66 16.04
N SER A 188 -0.58 -16.69 15.77
CA SER A 188 -1.45 -17.87 15.88
C SER A 188 -1.63 -18.36 17.32
N ALA A 189 -2.50 -19.34 17.54
CA ALA A 189 -2.81 -19.85 18.88
C ALA A 189 -1.65 -20.64 19.50
N ASP A 190 -0.82 -21.27 18.66
CA ASP A 190 0.36 -22.05 19.03
C ASP A 190 1.64 -21.20 19.12
N GLY A 191 1.58 -19.93 18.68
CA GLY A 191 2.73 -19.04 18.65
C GLY A 191 3.75 -19.34 17.55
N LEU A 192 3.50 -20.31 16.68
CA LEU A 192 4.45 -20.79 15.67
C LEU A 192 4.38 -20.05 14.35
N GLN A 193 3.40 -19.18 14.14
CA GLN A 193 3.35 -18.31 12.97
C GLN A 193 4.09 -17.01 13.25
N THR A 194 4.98 -16.59 12.34
CA THR A 194 5.81 -15.39 12.50
C THR A 194 6.13 -14.74 11.16
N GLY A 195 6.65 -13.51 11.20
CA GLY A 195 7.31 -12.86 10.06
C GLY A 195 8.82 -13.11 10.13
N GLN A 196 9.43 -13.39 8.99
CA GLN A 196 10.87 -13.42 8.84
C GLN A 196 11.45 -11.99 8.77
N LYS A 197 12.76 -11.86 8.84
CA LYS A 197 13.47 -10.59 8.70
C LYS A 197 13.05 -9.84 7.44
N GLY A 198 12.70 -8.57 7.57
CA GLY A 198 12.22 -7.74 6.47
C GLY A 198 10.80 -8.04 5.98
N SER A 199 10.01 -8.81 6.75
CA SER A 199 8.57 -8.95 6.53
C SER A 199 7.83 -7.69 7.00
N ILE A 200 6.78 -7.27 6.30
CA ILE A 200 5.92 -6.15 6.75
C ILE A 200 5.32 -6.38 8.15
N HIS A 201 5.26 -7.63 8.62
CA HIS A 201 4.74 -7.97 9.95
C HIS A 201 5.75 -7.71 11.08
N THR A 202 7.05 -7.63 10.77
CA THR A 202 8.14 -7.45 11.74
C THR A 202 8.88 -6.13 11.55
N GLU A 203 8.72 -5.48 10.42
CA GLU A 203 9.45 -4.28 10.02
C GLU A 203 9.41 -3.18 11.08
N ALA A 204 8.25 -2.89 11.68
CA ALA A 204 8.11 -1.87 12.71
C ALA A 204 8.98 -2.14 13.95
N ILE A 205 9.21 -3.42 14.28
CA ILE A 205 10.06 -3.84 15.40
C ILE A 205 11.54 -3.77 15.01
N GLU A 206 11.83 -4.08 13.74
CA GLU A 206 13.20 -4.03 13.20
C GLU A 206 13.69 -2.58 13.01
N ILE A 207 12.83 -1.67 12.55
CA ILE A 207 13.15 -0.24 12.36
C ILE A 207 13.60 0.42 13.68
N VAL A 208 13.02 0.05 14.81
CA VAL A 208 13.45 0.57 16.11
C VAL A 208 14.72 -0.10 16.65
N GLY A 209 15.36 -0.98 15.87
CA GLY A 209 16.68 -1.55 16.15
C GLY A 209 16.70 -2.92 16.81
N LEU A 210 15.55 -3.55 17.03
CA LEU A 210 15.49 -4.92 17.51
C LEU A 210 15.80 -5.90 16.37
N LYS A 211 16.51 -6.99 16.69
CA LYS A 211 16.91 -7.99 15.70
C LYS A 211 15.94 -9.17 15.71
N ASN A 212 15.33 -9.44 14.55
CA ASN A 212 14.50 -10.63 14.37
C ASN A 212 15.38 -11.89 14.40
N VAL A 213 15.02 -12.87 15.22
CA VAL A 213 15.74 -14.16 15.30
C VAL A 213 15.36 -15.12 14.17
N VAL A 214 14.30 -14.83 13.42
CA VAL A 214 13.83 -15.69 12.34
C VAL A 214 14.36 -15.15 11.01
N GLU A 215 15.42 -15.77 10.54
CA GLU A 215 16.06 -15.43 9.26
C GLU A 215 15.26 -16.00 8.08
N GLY A 216 15.43 -15.40 6.92
CA GLY A 216 14.82 -15.81 5.65
C GLY A 216 14.38 -14.59 4.84
N ASP A 217 13.76 -14.83 3.69
CA ASP A 217 13.37 -13.81 2.70
C ASP A 217 11.86 -13.76 2.41
N HIS A 218 11.07 -14.58 3.11
CA HIS A 218 9.63 -14.62 2.94
C HIS A 218 8.98 -13.33 3.47
N LYS A 219 8.33 -12.58 2.58
CA LYS A 219 7.77 -11.25 2.91
C LYS A 219 6.45 -11.29 3.69
N GLY A 220 5.79 -12.44 3.74
CA GLY A 220 4.56 -12.66 4.50
C GLY A 220 4.81 -13.31 5.87
N LEU A 221 3.79 -14.01 6.36
CA LEU A 221 3.87 -14.86 7.55
C LEU A 221 4.30 -16.27 7.15
N THR A 222 5.17 -16.86 7.94
CA THR A 222 5.64 -18.24 7.79
C THR A 222 5.37 -19.04 9.06
N GLN A 223 5.32 -20.38 8.91
CA GLN A 223 5.24 -21.30 10.02
C GLN A 223 6.65 -21.75 10.38
N VAL A 224 6.97 -21.73 11.67
CA VAL A 224 8.22 -22.30 12.21
C VAL A 224 7.93 -23.52 13.05
N SER A 225 8.94 -24.39 13.21
CA SER A 225 8.86 -25.61 14.00
C SER A 225 9.67 -25.51 15.27
#